data_40c9518af26ccc88d8e5ec2f20ee3be1
#
_entry.id   40c9518af26ccc88d8e5ec2f20ee3be1
#
_cell.length_a   1.000
_cell.length_b   1.000
_cell.length_c   1.000
_cell.angle_alpha   90.00
_cell.angle_beta   90.00
_cell.angle_gamma   90.00
#
_symmetry.space_group_name_H-M   'P 1'
#
loop_
_entity.id
_entity.type
_entity.pdbx_description
1 polymer ?
#
loop_
_entity_poly.entity_id
_entity_poly.type
_entity_poly.pdbx_seq_one_letter_code
_entity_poly.pdbx_strand_id
1 'polypeptide(L)'
;MSCDKNCETCSTSDNCNDKALNEQDYKINAFLGNVKHKLMVMSGKGGVGKSTVAANLAIALSEKGYSVGLLDVDLHGPSIAGILGLTGIPLNADGDQLLPYQYNENLQVMSVQGLLADPDDALIWRGPLKIGVIRQFLADTKWADLDYLIIDCPPGTGDEPLTIIQTIKDAQAVIVTTPQEVSLADVRKSINFCQQAQLAILGIVE
;
A
#
# COMPACT_ATOMS: atom_id res chain seq x y z
N MET A 1 18.07 31.82 3.64
CA MET A 1 18.00 31.77 5.10
C MET A 1 18.05 30.31 5.48
N SER A 2 19.13 29.84 6.12
CA SER A 2 19.27 28.46 6.58
C SER A 2 18.39 28.28 7.82
N CYS A 3 17.57 27.26 7.82
CA CYS A 3 16.72 26.90 8.95
C CYS A 3 17.62 26.28 10.06
N ASP A 4 17.81 26.96 11.17
CA ASP A 4 18.42 26.37 12.36
C ASP A 4 17.42 25.36 12.96
N LYS A 5 17.86 24.11 13.11
CA LYS A 5 17.07 22.90 13.47
C LYS A 5 16.36 22.92 14.84
N ASN A 6 15.85 24.05 15.30
CA ASN A 6 15.15 24.18 16.57
C ASN A 6 13.69 24.53 16.34
N CYS A 7 12.85 23.49 16.12
CA CYS A 7 11.43 23.63 15.73
C CYS A 7 10.51 24.16 16.85
N GLU A 8 10.94 24.23 18.10
CA GLU A 8 10.09 24.68 19.24
C GLU A 8 9.89 26.21 19.33
N THR A 9 10.66 26.99 18.57
CA THR A 9 10.60 28.48 18.64
C THR A 9 10.40 29.13 17.26
N CYS A 10 10.08 28.34 16.21
CA CYS A 10 10.00 28.86 14.88
C CYS A 10 8.56 29.32 14.56
N SER A 11 8.35 30.59 14.28
CA SER A 11 7.08 31.19 13.84
C SER A 11 6.67 30.80 12.40
N THR A 12 7.40 29.86 11.78
CA THR A 12 7.17 29.35 10.41
C THR A 12 6.89 27.84 10.37
N SER A 13 6.39 27.25 11.47
CA SER A 13 6.07 25.81 11.56
C SER A 13 5.13 25.33 10.46
N ASP A 14 4.14 26.12 10.08
CA ASP A 14 3.18 25.80 9.03
C ASP A 14 3.86 25.70 7.66
N ASN A 15 4.78 26.63 7.35
CA ASN A 15 5.54 26.62 6.09
C ASN A 15 6.54 25.44 5.98
N CYS A 16 7.02 24.89 7.08
CA CYS A 16 7.91 23.73 7.06
C CYS A 16 7.13 22.43 6.81
N ASN A 17 5.95 22.29 7.41
CA ASN A 17 5.07 21.15 7.16
C ASN A 17 4.56 21.11 5.71
N ASP A 18 4.16 22.27 5.18
CA ASP A 18 3.72 22.38 3.78
C ASP A 18 4.83 22.03 2.77
N LYS A 19 6.07 22.40 3.06
CA LYS A 19 7.23 22.04 2.22
C LYS A 19 7.53 20.55 2.27
N ALA A 20 7.49 19.93 3.46
CA ALA A 20 7.75 18.51 3.61
C ALA A 20 6.65 17.66 2.93
N LEU A 21 5.38 18.07 3.06
CA LEU A 21 4.25 17.44 2.35
C LEU A 21 4.38 17.57 0.83
N ASN A 22 4.75 18.75 0.33
CA ASN A 22 4.98 18.97 -1.10
C ASN A 22 6.15 18.14 -1.66
N GLU A 23 7.22 17.96 -0.90
CA GLU A 23 8.35 17.12 -1.31
C GLU A 23 7.96 15.64 -1.33
N GLN A 24 7.21 15.17 -0.34
CA GLN A 24 6.70 13.81 -0.29
C GLN A 24 5.73 13.53 -1.46
N ASP A 25 4.81 14.47 -1.76
CA ASP A 25 3.91 14.38 -2.91
C ASP A 25 4.68 14.29 -4.23
N TYR A 26 5.75 15.07 -4.36
CA TYR A 26 6.61 15.02 -5.54
C TYR A 26 7.26 13.64 -5.70
N LYS A 27 7.84 13.07 -4.63
CA LYS A 27 8.45 11.73 -4.64
C LYS A 27 7.43 10.65 -5.01
N ILE A 28 6.23 10.69 -4.39
CA ILE A 28 5.14 9.75 -4.67
C ILE A 28 4.73 9.84 -6.15
N ASN A 29 4.50 11.04 -6.66
CA ASN A 29 4.08 11.23 -8.05
C ASN A 29 5.18 10.81 -9.03
N ALA A 30 6.44 11.07 -8.73
CA ALA A 30 7.58 10.64 -9.54
C ALA A 30 7.69 9.11 -9.58
N PHE A 31 7.57 8.44 -8.43
CA PHE A 31 7.56 6.97 -8.37
C PHE A 31 6.36 6.39 -9.14
N LEU A 32 5.15 6.82 -8.81
CA LEU A 32 3.93 6.29 -9.43
C LEU A 32 3.86 6.57 -10.93
N GLY A 33 4.45 7.68 -11.40
CA GLY A 33 4.53 8.01 -12.82
C GLY A 33 5.39 7.04 -13.63
N ASN A 34 6.34 6.37 -12.99
CA ASN A 34 7.20 5.37 -13.62
C ASN A 34 6.61 3.94 -13.57
N VAL A 35 5.63 3.68 -12.71
CA VAL A 35 4.94 2.37 -12.63
C VAL A 35 3.92 2.25 -13.75
N LYS A 36 4.04 1.21 -14.58
CA LYS A 36 3.18 1.02 -15.76
C LYS A 36 1.73 0.65 -15.40
N HIS A 37 1.57 -0.27 -14.43
CA HIS A 37 0.27 -0.78 -14.01
C HIS A 37 0.15 -0.78 -12.50
N LYS A 38 -0.93 -0.21 -11.96
CA LYS A 38 -1.22 -0.11 -10.53
C LYS A 38 -2.52 -0.86 -10.25
N LEU A 39 -2.45 -1.95 -9.50
CA LEU A 39 -3.58 -2.83 -9.21
C LEU A 39 -3.90 -2.80 -7.71
N MET A 40 -5.09 -2.36 -7.36
CA MET A 40 -5.60 -2.36 -5.99
C MET A 40 -6.45 -3.60 -5.76
N VAL A 41 -5.97 -4.52 -4.93
CA VAL A 41 -6.73 -5.72 -4.55
C VAL A 41 -7.60 -5.36 -3.36
N MET A 42 -8.91 -5.42 -3.56
CA MET A 42 -9.93 -4.94 -2.62
C MET A 42 -10.93 -6.02 -2.30
N SER A 43 -11.60 -5.89 -1.16
CA SER A 43 -12.72 -6.77 -0.79
C SER A 43 -13.74 -6.03 0.05
N GLY A 44 -15.01 -6.42 -0.03
CA GLY A 44 -16.09 -5.83 0.77
C GLY A 44 -16.03 -6.22 2.24
N LYS A 45 -15.40 -7.36 2.57
CA LYS A 45 -15.23 -7.85 3.94
C LYS A 45 -13.90 -8.59 4.08
N GLY A 46 -13.46 -8.80 5.34
CA GLY A 46 -12.29 -9.62 5.64
C GLY A 46 -12.54 -11.13 5.43
N GLY A 47 -11.46 -11.88 5.28
CA GLY A 47 -11.49 -13.35 5.22
C GLY A 47 -11.96 -13.97 3.89
N VAL A 48 -12.01 -13.20 2.79
CA VAL A 48 -12.38 -13.70 1.44
C VAL A 48 -11.18 -14.11 0.59
N GLY A 49 -9.96 -14.06 1.12
CA GLY A 49 -8.74 -14.41 0.39
C GLY A 49 -8.08 -13.24 -0.34
N LYS A 50 -8.42 -12.00 -0.05
CA LYS A 50 -7.88 -10.78 -0.67
C LYS A 50 -6.34 -10.81 -0.75
N SER A 51 -5.67 -10.93 0.38
CA SER A 51 -4.20 -10.93 0.46
C SER A 51 -3.57 -12.16 -0.20
N THR A 52 -4.27 -13.31 -0.17
CA THR A 52 -3.87 -14.51 -0.92
C THR A 52 -3.88 -14.23 -2.43
N VAL A 53 -4.93 -13.59 -2.93
CA VAL A 53 -5.02 -13.19 -4.35
C VAL A 53 -3.93 -12.18 -4.69
N ALA A 54 -3.71 -11.17 -3.84
CA ALA A 54 -2.67 -10.14 -4.05
C ALA A 54 -1.27 -10.78 -4.15
N ALA A 55 -0.91 -11.65 -3.19
CA ALA A 55 0.38 -12.33 -3.17
C ALA A 55 0.56 -13.26 -4.39
N ASN A 56 -0.42 -14.09 -4.71
CA ASN A 56 -0.32 -15.02 -5.84
C ASN A 56 -0.31 -14.28 -7.19
N LEU A 57 -1.04 -13.17 -7.33
CA LEU A 57 -0.99 -12.33 -8.52
C LEU A 57 0.42 -11.73 -8.71
N ALA A 58 1.02 -11.25 -7.62
CA ALA A 58 2.38 -10.71 -7.63
C ALA A 58 3.41 -11.78 -8.03
N ILE A 59 3.32 -12.97 -7.44
CA ILE A 59 4.20 -14.11 -7.77
C ILE A 59 4.02 -14.48 -9.24
N ALA A 60 2.79 -14.69 -9.70
CA ALA A 60 2.52 -15.12 -11.07
C ALA A 60 3.01 -14.11 -12.13
N LEU A 61 2.94 -12.81 -11.85
CA LEU A 61 3.47 -11.79 -12.74
C LEU A 61 5.01 -11.77 -12.72
N SER A 62 5.63 -11.91 -11.53
CA SER A 62 7.08 -11.97 -11.41
C SER A 62 7.70 -13.20 -12.10
N GLU A 63 7.02 -14.35 -12.05
CA GLU A 63 7.43 -15.58 -12.75
C GLU A 63 7.32 -15.45 -14.28
N LYS A 64 6.48 -14.54 -14.77
CA LYS A 64 6.42 -14.16 -16.19
C LYS A 64 7.50 -13.17 -16.61
N GLY A 65 8.37 -12.76 -15.70
CA GLY A 65 9.48 -11.84 -15.94
C GLY A 65 9.14 -10.35 -15.82
N TYR A 66 7.95 -10.00 -15.31
CA TYR A 66 7.63 -8.61 -15.01
C TYR A 66 8.27 -8.17 -13.69
N SER A 67 8.74 -6.94 -13.63
CA SER A 67 9.18 -6.31 -12.37
C SER A 67 7.97 -5.88 -11.55
N VAL A 68 7.81 -6.47 -10.37
CA VAL A 68 6.60 -6.34 -9.54
C VAL A 68 6.92 -5.83 -8.15
N GLY A 69 6.20 -4.81 -7.71
CA GLY A 69 6.12 -4.37 -6.32
C GLY A 69 4.82 -4.86 -5.69
N LEU A 70 4.88 -5.47 -4.52
CA LEU A 70 3.73 -5.81 -3.70
C LEU A 70 3.76 -4.98 -2.43
N LEU A 71 2.75 -4.14 -2.24
CA LEU A 71 2.60 -3.23 -1.12
C LEU A 71 1.41 -3.64 -0.25
N ASP A 72 1.68 -4.06 0.98
CA ASP A 72 0.67 -4.37 1.99
C ASP A 72 0.31 -3.10 2.77
N VAL A 73 -0.90 -2.61 2.57
CA VAL A 73 -1.46 -1.45 3.27
C VAL A 73 -2.61 -1.80 4.21
N ASP A 74 -2.85 -3.10 4.47
CA ASP A 74 -3.77 -3.57 5.50
C ASP A 74 -3.08 -3.51 6.87
N LEU A 75 -3.02 -2.31 7.45
CA LEU A 75 -2.31 -2.04 8.69
C LEU A 75 -2.94 -2.68 9.93
N HIS A 76 -4.18 -3.18 9.83
CA HIS A 76 -4.89 -3.85 10.93
C HIS A 76 -4.62 -5.35 10.99
N GLY A 77 -4.44 -5.97 9.84
CA GLY A 77 -4.20 -7.40 9.72
C GLY A 77 -3.22 -7.69 8.60
N PRO A 78 -1.99 -7.16 8.68
CA PRO A 78 -1.00 -7.38 7.64
C PRO A 78 -0.74 -8.89 7.52
N SER A 79 -1.01 -9.44 6.36
CA SER A 79 -0.93 -10.89 6.14
C SER A 79 0.04 -11.29 5.04
N ILE A 80 0.46 -10.34 4.21
CA ILE A 80 1.38 -10.59 3.08
C ILE A 80 2.71 -11.18 3.56
N ALA A 81 3.31 -10.62 4.62
CA ALA A 81 4.58 -11.14 5.14
C ALA A 81 4.43 -12.58 5.65
N GLY A 82 3.29 -12.92 6.29
CA GLY A 82 2.99 -14.29 6.71
C GLY A 82 2.81 -15.25 5.54
N ILE A 83 2.08 -14.83 4.50
CA ILE A 83 1.84 -15.64 3.29
C ILE A 83 3.16 -15.93 2.55
N LEU A 84 4.07 -14.97 2.52
CA LEU A 84 5.34 -15.07 1.80
C LEU A 84 6.51 -15.60 2.66
N GLY A 85 6.28 -15.94 3.93
CA GLY A 85 7.34 -16.43 4.83
C GLY A 85 8.35 -15.37 5.25
N LEU A 86 7.95 -14.09 5.27
CA LEU A 86 8.78 -12.94 5.63
C LEU A 86 8.56 -12.48 7.08
N THR A 87 7.73 -13.16 7.85
CA THR A 87 7.43 -12.83 9.26
C THR A 87 8.69 -12.86 10.11
N GLY A 88 8.87 -11.82 10.93
CA GLY A 88 10.03 -11.70 11.81
C GLY A 88 11.33 -11.27 11.12
N ILE A 89 11.28 -11.00 9.83
CA ILE A 89 12.41 -10.41 9.11
C ILE A 89 12.24 -8.88 9.16
N PRO A 90 13.15 -8.12 9.81
CA PRO A 90 13.04 -6.68 9.87
C PRO A 90 13.31 -6.04 8.50
N LEU A 91 12.63 -4.92 8.22
CA LEU A 91 12.97 -4.09 7.07
C LEU A 91 14.32 -3.43 7.29
N ASN A 92 15.14 -3.46 6.26
CA ASN A 92 16.40 -2.73 6.24
C ASN A 92 16.20 -1.31 5.71
N ALA A 93 17.14 -0.42 6.05
CA ALA A 93 17.17 0.94 5.54
C ALA A 93 18.57 1.27 5.00
N ASP A 94 18.62 2.10 3.97
CA ASP A 94 19.84 2.67 3.40
C ASP A 94 19.72 4.21 3.51
N GLY A 95 20.30 4.77 4.58
CA GLY A 95 20.07 6.16 4.96
C GLY A 95 18.61 6.40 5.32
N ASP A 96 17.95 7.33 4.61
CA ASP A 96 16.54 7.69 4.82
C ASP A 96 15.59 6.84 3.97
N GLN A 97 16.09 5.87 3.18
CA GLN A 97 15.28 5.03 2.31
C GLN A 97 15.06 3.65 2.92
N LEU A 98 13.81 3.17 2.84
CA LEU A 98 13.46 1.80 3.20
C LEU A 98 13.83 0.84 2.04
N LEU A 99 14.39 -0.29 2.39
CA LEU A 99 14.70 -1.35 1.41
C LEU A 99 13.56 -2.37 1.43
N PRO A 100 12.89 -2.60 0.27
CA PRO A 100 11.85 -3.63 0.19
C PRO A 100 12.49 -5.02 0.32
N TYR A 101 11.73 -6.00 0.82
CA TYR A 101 12.14 -7.39 0.76
C TYR A 101 12.26 -7.82 -0.70
N GLN A 102 13.37 -8.46 -1.06
CA GLN A 102 13.54 -9.11 -2.35
C GLN A 102 13.06 -10.56 -2.24
N TYR A 103 11.82 -10.84 -2.67
CA TYR A 103 11.24 -12.18 -2.60
C TYR A 103 11.83 -13.11 -3.67
N ASN A 104 11.95 -12.62 -4.90
CA ASN A 104 12.68 -13.27 -6.00
C ASN A 104 13.30 -12.19 -6.90
N GLU A 105 13.91 -12.58 -8.03
CA GLU A 105 14.60 -11.63 -8.91
C GLU A 105 13.71 -10.48 -9.40
N ASN A 106 12.41 -10.71 -9.53
CA ASN A 106 11.45 -9.78 -10.12
C ASN A 106 10.38 -9.28 -9.14
N LEU A 107 10.36 -9.74 -7.86
CA LEU A 107 9.33 -9.38 -6.89
C LEU A 107 9.93 -8.72 -5.65
N GLN A 108 9.56 -7.48 -5.45
CA GLN A 108 9.85 -6.70 -4.26
C GLN A 108 8.58 -6.57 -3.39
N VAL A 109 8.73 -6.67 -2.08
CA VAL A 109 7.61 -6.66 -1.13
C VAL A 109 7.84 -5.63 -0.03
N MET A 110 6.80 -4.86 0.29
CA MET A 110 6.79 -3.93 1.40
C MET A 110 5.55 -4.20 2.26
N SER A 111 5.77 -4.44 3.55
CA SER A 111 4.70 -4.64 4.54
C SER A 111 5.07 -3.93 5.83
N VAL A 112 4.06 -3.39 6.49
CA VAL A 112 4.20 -2.76 7.81
C VAL A 112 4.72 -3.73 8.88
N GLN A 113 4.49 -5.03 8.68
CA GLN A 113 4.94 -6.07 9.60
C GLN A 113 6.47 -6.06 9.80
N GLY A 114 7.22 -5.63 8.77
CA GLY A 114 8.67 -5.50 8.87
C GLY A 114 9.16 -4.29 9.67
N LEU A 115 8.27 -3.37 10.06
CA LEU A 115 8.58 -2.26 10.96
C LEU A 115 8.33 -2.61 12.43
N LEU A 116 7.72 -3.76 12.71
CA LEU A 116 7.44 -4.22 14.07
C LEU A 116 8.67 -4.90 14.67
N ALA A 117 8.98 -4.56 15.91
CA ALA A 117 10.02 -5.24 16.67
C ALA A 117 9.60 -6.67 17.05
N ASP A 118 8.31 -6.86 17.36
CA ASP A 118 7.69 -8.16 17.63
C ASP A 118 6.51 -8.35 16.66
N PRO A 119 6.42 -9.48 15.95
CA PRO A 119 5.30 -9.78 15.05
C PRO A 119 3.92 -9.78 15.74
N ASP A 120 3.88 -10.00 17.06
CA ASP A 120 2.66 -10.02 17.87
C ASP A 120 2.30 -8.62 18.45
N ASP A 121 3.13 -7.60 18.18
CA ASP A 121 2.84 -6.23 18.61
C ASP A 121 1.61 -5.68 17.88
N ALA A 122 0.63 -5.23 18.67
CA ALA A 122 -0.54 -4.55 18.13
C ALA A 122 -0.22 -3.08 17.81
N LEU A 123 -0.23 -2.74 16.53
CA LEU A 123 -0.11 -1.34 16.10
C LEU A 123 -1.40 -0.58 16.34
N ILE A 124 -1.41 0.24 17.40
CA ILE A 124 -2.53 1.15 17.67
C ILE A 124 -2.25 2.47 16.93
N TRP A 125 -2.49 2.48 15.63
CA TRP A 125 -2.32 3.69 14.83
C TRP A 125 -3.66 4.40 14.62
N ARG A 126 -3.69 5.68 14.91
CA ARG A 126 -4.82 6.56 14.57
C ARG A 126 -4.77 6.91 13.08
N GLY A 127 -5.93 7.18 12.48
CA GLY A 127 -6.09 7.41 11.05
C GLY A 127 -4.99 8.23 10.36
N PRO A 128 -4.61 9.43 10.86
CA PRO A 128 -3.57 10.24 10.22
C PRO A 128 -2.19 9.57 10.16
N LEU A 129 -1.82 8.76 11.17
CA LEU A 129 -0.55 8.04 11.19
C LEU A 129 -0.50 6.94 10.14
N LYS A 130 -1.62 6.25 9.92
CA LYS A 130 -1.72 5.19 8.89
C LYS A 130 -1.49 5.74 7.49
N ILE A 131 -2.13 6.85 7.18
CA ILE A 131 -1.95 7.55 5.91
C ILE A 131 -0.50 7.97 5.74
N GLY A 132 0.14 8.48 6.81
CA GLY A 132 1.55 8.84 6.82
C GLY A 132 2.47 7.68 6.44
N VAL A 133 2.22 6.49 7.00
CA VAL A 133 3.03 5.29 6.69
C VAL A 133 2.83 4.81 5.26
N ILE A 134 1.61 4.78 4.76
CA ILE A 134 1.34 4.41 3.36
C ILE A 134 2.08 5.37 2.42
N ARG A 135 2.00 6.66 2.70
CA ARG A 135 2.72 7.69 1.92
C ARG A 135 4.23 7.53 2.02
N GLN A 136 4.74 7.19 3.20
CA GLN A 136 6.17 6.92 3.41
C GLN A 136 6.62 5.70 2.61
N PHE A 137 5.85 4.61 2.58
CA PHE A 137 6.15 3.44 1.76
C PHE A 137 6.18 3.73 0.27
N LEU A 138 5.38 4.68 -0.20
CA LEU A 138 5.41 5.11 -1.59
C LEU A 138 6.56 6.08 -1.89
N ALA A 139 6.90 6.99 -0.95
CA ALA A 139 7.87 8.06 -1.15
C ALA A 139 9.32 7.65 -0.89
N ASP A 140 9.53 6.88 0.19
CA ASP A 140 10.86 6.64 0.75
C ASP A 140 11.35 5.19 0.61
N THR A 141 10.57 4.32 -0.05
CA THR A 141 11.04 2.98 -0.39
C THR A 141 11.87 3.01 -1.67
N LYS A 142 13.01 2.35 -1.65
CA LYS A 142 13.91 2.20 -2.79
C LYS A 142 13.41 1.09 -3.73
N TRP A 143 12.27 1.37 -4.38
CA TRP A 143 11.72 0.47 -5.39
C TRP A 143 12.62 0.41 -6.64
N ALA A 144 12.67 -0.75 -7.29
CA ALA A 144 13.17 -0.85 -8.66
C ALA A 144 12.19 -0.20 -9.66
N ASP A 145 12.58 -0.15 -10.93
CA ASP A 145 11.64 0.22 -12.00
C ASP A 145 10.58 -0.87 -12.13
N LEU A 146 9.33 -0.55 -11.79
CA LEU A 146 8.25 -1.52 -11.72
C LEU A 146 7.37 -1.51 -12.98
N ASP A 147 7.07 -2.72 -13.49
CA ASP A 147 5.98 -2.90 -14.45
C ASP A 147 4.63 -2.89 -13.76
N TYR A 148 4.53 -3.54 -12.59
CA TYR A 148 3.31 -3.65 -11.79
C TYR A 148 3.55 -3.25 -10.34
N LEU A 149 2.63 -2.45 -9.79
CA LEU A 149 2.51 -2.24 -8.35
C LEU A 149 1.16 -2.84 -7.91
N ILE A 150 1.23 -3.89 -7.10
CA ILE A 150 0.06 -4.53 -6.52
C ILE A 150 -0.09 -4.04 -5.09
N ILE A 151 -1.26 -3.52 -4.76
CA ILE A 151 -1.57 -2.94 -3.46
C ILE A 151 -2.62 -3.82 -2.78
N ASP A 152 -2.27 -4.48 -1.69
CA ASP A 152 -3.21 -5.22 -0.85
C ASP A 152 -3.89 -4.24 0.10
N CYS A 153 -5.15 -3.87 -0.21
CA CYS A 153 -5.91 -2.85 0.50
C CYS A 153 -6.57 -3.42 1.78
N PRO A 154 -6.84 -2.59 2.79
CA PRO A 154 -7.69 -3.00 3.90
C PRO A 154 -9.09 -3.39 3.41
N PRO A 155 -9.80 -4.30 4.11
CA PRO A 155 -11.14 -4.70 3.74
C PRO A 155 -12.16 -3.58 3.97
N GLY A 156 -13.24 -3.57 3.18
CA GLY A 156 -14.34 -2.63 3.30
C GLY A 156 -14.20 -1.40 2.41
N THR A 157 -15.05 -0.39 2.69
CA THR A 157 -15.22 0.84 1.89
C THR A 157 -15.06 2.10 2.73
N GLY A 158 -14.16 2.06 3.72
CA GLY A 158 -13.92 3.17 4.64
C GLY A 158 -12.94 4.22 4.11
N ASP A 159 -12.49 5.08 5.02
CA ASP A 159 -11.61 6.21 4.70
C ASP A 159 -10.21 5.76 4.22
N GLU A 160 -9.74 4.60 4.68
CA GLU A 160 -8.41 4.07 4.32
C GLU A 160 -8.32 3.71 2.83
N PRO A 161 -9.21 2.86 2.26
CA PRO A 161 -9.23 2.61 0.81
C PRO A 161 -9.43 3.89 -0.01
N LEU A 162 -10.29 4.81 0.44
CA LEU A 162 -10.52 6.08 -0.26
C LEU A 162 -9.23 6.91 -0.34
N THR A 163 -8.48 7.00 0.75
CA THR A 163 -7.22 7.75 0.79
C THR A 163 -6.18 7.12 -0.13
N ILE A 164 -6.11 5.79 -0.20
CA ILE A 164 -5.20 5.08 -1.10
C ILE A 164 -5.55 5.41 -2.55
N ILE A 165 -6.85 5.36 -2.92
CA ILE A 165 -7.34 5.71 -4.26
C ILE A 165 -6.98 7.16 -4.62
N GLN A 166 -7.14 8.09 -3.68
CA GLN A 166 -6.80 9.50 -3.90
C GLN A 166 -5.28 9.73 -4.06
N THR A 167 -4.48 8.91 -3.40
CA THR A 167 -3.02 9.00 -3.46
C THR A 167 -2.47 8.34 -4.73
N ILE A 168 -3.02 7.16 -5.11
CA ILE A 168 -2.54 6.36 -6.24
C ILE A 168 -3.52 6.56 -7.41
N LYS A 169 -3.30 7.61 -8.15
CA LYS A 169 -4.07 7.90 -9.37
C LYS A 169 -3.78 6.83 -10.43
N ASP A 170 -4.72 6.63 -11.34
CA ASP A 170 -4.64 5.66 -12.46
C ASP A 170 -4.54 4.19 -12.02
N ALA A 171 -4.90 3.88 -10.79
CA ALA A 171 -5.03 2.51 -10.32
C ALA A 171 -6.29 1.84 -10.91
N GLN A 172 -6.26 0.50 -10.93
CA GLN A 172 -7.41 -0.33 -11.30
C GLN A 172 -7.72 -1.31 -10.16
N ALA A 173 -9.00 -1.53 -9.88
CA ALA A 173 -9.43 -2.42 -8.82
C ALA A 173 -9.54 -3.87 -9.30
N VAL A 174 -9.02 -4.80 -8.52
CA VAL A 174 -9.33 -6.22 -8.55
C VAL A 174 -10.15 -6.52 -7.29
N ILE A 175 -11.42 -6.87 -7.45
CA ILE A 175 -12.32 -7.10 -6.31
C ILE A 175 -12.35 -8.59 -6.00
N VAL A 176 -12.03 -8.97 -4.75
CA VAL A 176 -12.01 -10.36 -4.29
C VAL A 176 -13.25 -10.65 -3.45
N THR A 177 -13.91 -11.76 -3.73
CA THR A 177 -15.10 -12.20 -3.03
C THR A 177 -15.16 -13.72 -2.89
N THR A 178 -16.22 -14.19 -2.25
CA THR A 178 -16.62 -15.60 -2.18
C THR A 178 -18.10 -15.73 -2.58
N PRO A 179 -18.58 -16.88 -3.07
CA PRO A 179 -19.93 -17.03 -3.64
C PRO A 179 -21.09 -16.99 -2.62
N GLN A 180 -20.79 -16.78 -1.34
CA GLN A 180 -21.82 -16.71 -0.30
C GLN A 180 -22.66 -15.44 -0.44
N GLU A 181 -23.97 -15.53 -0.26
CA GLU A 181 -24.91 -14.40 -0.39
C GLU A 181 -24.52 -13.19 0.46
N VAL A 182 -24.02 -13.43 1.69
CA VAL A 182 -23.53 -12.36 2.57
C VAL A 182 -22.37 -11.59 1.93
N SER A 183 -21.47 -12.29 1.23
CA SER A 183 -20.35 -11.66 0.52
C SER A 183 -20.79 -10.85 -0.68
N LEU A 184 -21.81 -11.33 -1.42
CA LEU A 184 -22.34 -10.64 -2.60
C LEU A 184 -22.95 -9.27 -2.25
N ALA A 185 -23.54 -9.11 -1.07
CA ALA A 185 -24.02 -7.81 -0.60
C ALA A 185 -22.89 -6.80 -0.40
N ASP A 186 -21.76 -7.27 0.16
CA ASP A 186 -20.60 -6.42 0.42
C ASP A 186 -19.81 -6.13 -0.87
N VAL A 187 -19.76 -7.07 -1.81
CA VAL A 187 -19.18 -6.85 -3.14
C VAL A 187 -19.92 -5.75 -3.90
N ARG A 188 -21.25 -5.74 -3.87
CA ARG A 188 -22.03 -4.65 -4.48
C ARG A 188 -21.68 -3.28 -3.90
N LYS A 189 -21.43 -3.20 -2.58
CA LYS A 189 -20.95 -1.96 -1.94
C LYS A 189 -19.55 -1.57 -2.43
N SER A 190 -18.65 -2.55 -2.57
CA SER A 190 -17.30 -2.29 -3.10
C SER A 190 -17.32 -1.81 -4.55
N ILE A 191 -18.18 -2.39 -5.39
CA ILE A 191 -18.36 -1.94 -6.78
C ILE A 191 -18.87 -0.50 -6.80
N ASN A 192 -19.91 -0.19 -6.03
CA ASN A 192 -20.45 1.17 -5.93
C ASN A 192 -19.41 2.16 -5.40
N PHE A 193 -18.61 1.75 -4.42
CA PHE A 193 -17.51 2.57 -3.89
C PHE A 193 -16.47 2.88 -4.98
N CYS A 194 -16.02 1.88 -5.74
CA CYS A 194 -15.12 2.09 -6.87
C CYS A 194 -15.71 3.05 -7.91
N GLN A 195 -17.00 2.91 -8.23
CA GLN A 195 -17.69 3.80 -9.17
C GLN A 195 -17.74 5.24 -8.66
N GLN A 196 -18.09 5.45 -7.38
CA GLN A 196 -18.12 6.78 -6.77
C GLN A 196 -16.73 7.42 -6.67
N ALA A 197 -15.71 6.62 -6.39
CA ALA A 197 -14.31 7.05 -6.35
C ALA A 197 -13.66 7.16 -7.75
N GLN A 198 -14.42 6.90 -8.82
CA GLN A 198 -13.93 6.88 -10.22
C GLN A 198 -12.76 5.92 -10.45
N LEU A 199 -12.69 4.83 -9.67
CA LEU A 199 -11.69 3.79 -9.79
C LEU A 199 -12.19 2.72 -10.80
N ALA A 200 -11.43 2.51 -11.87
CA ALA A 200 -11.75 1.50 -12.87
C ALA A 200 -11.65 0.10 -12.27
N ILE A 201 -12.64 -0.76 -12.54
CA ILE A 201 -12.63 -2.16 -12.09
C ILE A 201 -12.09 -3.02 -13.23
N LEU A 202 -10.94 -3.67 -12.99
CA LEU A 202 -10.31 -4.60 -13.94
C LEU A 202 -11.03 -5.94 -13.96
N GLY A 203 -11.47 -6.43 -12.81
CA GLY A 203 -12.17 -7.71 -12.70
C GLY A 203 -12.56 -8.08 -11.27
N ILE A 204 -13.26 -9.21 -11.16
CA ILE A 204 -13.66 -9.82 -9.89
C ILE A 204 -13.05 -11.21 -9.83
N VAL A 205 -12.49 -11.57 -8.68
CA VAL A 205 -11.97 -12.91 -8.38
C VAL A 205 -12.86 -13.53 -7.31
N GLU A 206 -13.40 -14.72 -7.64
CA GLU A 206 -14.27 -15.51 -6.77
C GLU A 206 -13.61 -16.84 -6.40
#